data_960ae0397b6df6b7e28cc8ccb870138c
#
_entry.id   960ae0397b6df6b7e28cc8ccb870138c
#
_cell.length_a   1.000
_cell.length_b   1.000
_cell.length_c   1.000
_cell.angle_alpha   90.00
_cell.angle_beta   90.00
_cell.angle_gamma   90.00
#
_symmetry.space_group_name_H-M   'P 1'
#
loop_
_entity.id
_entity.type
_entity.pdbx_description
1 polymer ?
#
loop_
_entity_poly.entity_id
_entity_poly.type
_entity_poly.pdbx_seq_one_letter_code
_entity_poly.pdbx_strand_id
1 'polypeptide(L)'
;MSGYWQNFDLTNGINILRLICGLFFIPHIVGKFTEPATLNFFKAAKFNPPATWMYIAGGIETLLTIGLVLGIYTPYVAAIAAIHLFVAGAATWKVTKKWIWVIGGIEYCVFWMLACVALAMLTWPK
;
A
#
# COMPACT_ATOMS: atom_id res chain seq x y z
N MET A 1 20.00 -20.85 -9.78
CA MET A 1 18.78 -20.18 -9.42
C MET A 1 19.06 -18.94 -8.57
N SER A 2 19.45 -17.95 -9.22
CA SER A 2 19.93 -16.77 -8.53
C SER A 2 18.85 -15.69 -8.38
N GLY A 3 17.86 -15.64 -9.30
CA GLY A 3 16.99 -14.49 -9.45
C GLY A 3 16.20 -14.14 -8.22
N TYR A 4 15.38 -15.06 -7.71
CA TYR A 4 14.47 -14.72 -6.62
C TYR A 4 15.15 -14.66 -5.25
N TRP A 5 16.19 -15.48 -5.04
CA TRP A 5 16.90 -15.45 -3.76
C TRP A 5 17.59 -14.11 -3.53
N GLN A 6 18.05 -13.46 -4.58
CA GLN A 6 18.67 -12.15 -4.48
C GLN A 6 17.67 -11.09 -4.00
N ASN A 7 16.38 -11.26 -4.26
CA ASN A 7 15.34 -10.35 -3.83
C ASN A 7 15.13 -10.39 -2.31
N PHE A 8 15.65 -11.40 -1.62
CA PHE A 8 15.52 -11.52 -0.17
C PHE A 8 16.83 -11.28 0.56
N ASP A 9 17.83 -10.77 -0.14
CA ASP A 9 19.10 -10.38 0.47
C ASP A 9 18.90 -9.06 1.23
N LEU A 10 18.85 -9.15 2.56
CA LEU A 10 18.58 -8.00 3.42
C LEU A 10 19.79 -7.10 3.60
N THR A 11 20.93 -7.41 3.00
CA THR A 11 22.05 -6.48 2.93
C THR A 11 21.87 -5.45 1.82
N ASN A 12 20.88 -5.64 0.95
CA ASN A 12 20.54 -4.71 -0.11
C ASN A 12 19.36 -3.85 0.33
N GLY A 13 19.59 -2.53 0.44
CA GLY A 13 18.57 -1.61 0.91
C GLY A 13 17.33 -1.56 0.03
N ILE A 14 17.47 -1.78 -1.28
CA ILE A 14 16.32 -1.83 -2.18
C ILE A 14 15.39 -2.98 -1.80
N ASN A 15 15.96 -4.13 -1.43
CA ASN A 15 15.15 -5.27 -1.00
C ASN A 15 14.40 -4.99 0.30
N ILE A 16 15.06 -4.32 1.27
CA ILE A 16 14.38 -3.90 2.51
C ILE A 16 13.23 -2.97 2.19
N LEU A 17 13.49 -1.94 1.38
CA LEU A 17 12.45 -0.97 0.99
C LEU A 17 11.27 -1.66 0.30
N ARG A 18 11.56 -2.55 -0.64
CA ARG A 18 10.53 -3.29 -1.36
C ARG A 18 9.68 -4.15 -0.43
N LEU A 19 10.35 -4.88 0.47
CA LEU A 19 9.65 -5.77 1.40
C LEU A 19 8.75 -4.99 2.36
N ILE A 20 9.23 -3.88 2.92
CA ILE A 20 8.37 -3.10 3.83
C ILE A 20 7.21 -2.45 3.09
N CYS A 21 7.43 -1.97 1.87
CA CYS A 21 6.33 -1.41 1.08
C CYS A 21 5.22 -2.43 0.85
N GLY A 22 5.58 -3.69 0.63
CA GLY A 22 4.61 -4.76 0.41
C GLY A 22 4.01 -5.32 1.68
N LEU A 23 4.85 -5.65 2.66
CA LEU A 23 4.38 -6.31 3.88
C LEU A 23 3.45 -5.41 4.70
N PHE A 24 3.63 -4.11 4.63
CA PHE A 24 2.80 -3.17 5.40
C PHE A 24 1.36 -3.11 4.91
N PHE A 25 1.06 -3.62 3.70
CA PHE A 25 -0.33 -3.77 3.27
C PHE A 25 -1.08 -4.86 4.03
N ILE A 26 -0.38 -5.86 4.59
CA ILE A 26 -1.03 -7.03 5.18
C ILE A 26 -2.03 -6.65 6.29
N PRO A 27 -1.68 -5.80 7.28
CA PRO A 27 -2.66 -5.40 8.30
C PRO A 27 -3.87 -4.69 7.70
N HIS A 28 -3.67 -3.91 6.64
CA HIS A 28 -4.77 -3.20 5.98
C HIS A 28 -5.68 -4.18 5.24
N ILE A 29 -5.11 -5.22 4.62
CA ILE A 29 -5.90 -6.27 3.98
C ILE A 29 -6.72 -7.02 5.02
N VAL A 30 -6.08 -7.45 6.10
CA VAL A 30 -6.74 -8.19 7.18
C VAL A 30 -7.87 -7.36 7.77
N GLY A 31 -7.63 -6.07 8.03
CA GLY A 31 -8.62 -5.18 8.59
C GLY A 31 -9.87 -5.04 7.73
N LYS A 32 -9.72 -5.12 6.40
CA LYS A 32 -10.87 -5.03 5.48
C LYS A 32 -11.80 -6.24 5.61
N PHE A 33 -11.32 -7.34 6.14
CA PHE A 33 -12.14 -8.54 6.29
C PHE A 33 -12.54 -8.81 7.75
N THR A 34 -11.95 -8.11 8.72
CA THR A 34 -12.16 -8.41 10.15
C THR A 34 -12.65 -7.24 10.97
N GLU A 35 -12.41 -5.99 10.53
CA GLU A 35 -12.70 -4.80 11.34
C GLU A 35 -13.93 -4.05 10.82
N PRO A 36 -15.02 -3.99 11.61
CA PRO A 36 -16.20 -3.22 11.20
C PRO A 36 -15.91 -1.73 10.92
N ALA A 37 -14.93 -1.18 11.62
CA ALA A 37 -14.54 0.22 11.43
C ALA A 37 -14.08 0.50 10.00
N THR A 38 -13.51 -0.49 9.30
CA THR A 38 -13.09 -0.33 7.92
C THR A 38 -14.27 -0.08 6.99
N LEU A 39 -15.36 -0.83 7.15
CA LEU A 39 -16.56 -0.60 6.37
C LEU A 39 -17.15 0.78 6.66
N ASN A 40 -17.17 1.16 7.93
CA ASN A 40 -17.65 2.48 8.33
C ASN A 40 -16.81 3.61 7.70
N PHE A 41 -15.49 3.39 7.59
CA PHE A 41 -14.62 4.34 6.89
C PHE A 41 -15.04 4.51 5.43
N PHE A 42 -15.31 3.41 4.72
CA PHE A 42 -15.72 3.49 3.32
C PHE A 42 -17.09 4.18 3.17
N LYS A 43 -17.98 3.97 4.12
CA LYS A 43 -19.26 4.71 4.15
C LYS A 43 -19.02 6.21 4.35
N ALA A 44 -18.17 6.58 5.30
CA ALA A 44 -17.86 7.97 5.60
C ALA A 44 -17.17 8.67 4.44
N ALA A 45 -16.32 7.95 3.70
CA ALA A 45 -15.66 8.48 2.51
C ALA A 45 -16.59 8.53 1.30
N LYS A 46 -17.82 8.06 1.46
CA LYS A 46 -18.88 8.09 0.44
C LYS A 46 -18.61 7.20 -0.77
N PHE A 47 -17.91 6.11 -0.56
CA PHE A 47 -17.84 5.04 -1.55
C PHE A 47 -19.20 4.32 -1.60
N ASN A 48 -19.73 4.09 -2.80
CA ASN A 48 -21.05 3.53 -2.95
C ASN A 48 -21.05 2.50 -4.10
N PRO A 49 -21.33 1.21 -3.81
CA PRO A 49 -21.57 0.63 -2.48
C PRO A 49 -20.26 0.46 -1.70
N PRO A 50 -20.26 0.77 -0.39
CA PRO A 50 -19.00 0.79 0.39
C PRO A 50 -18.32 -0.58 0.50
N ALA A 51 -19.10 -1.64 0.71
CA ALA A 51 -18.52 -2.98 0.84
C ALA A 51 -17.83 -3.44 -0.44
N THR A 52 -18.42 -3.14 -1.60
CA THR A 52 -17.83 -3.50 -2.90
C THR A 52 -16.48 -2.83 -3.09
N TRP A 53 -16.39 -1.53 -2.83
CA TRP A 53 -15.13 -0.80 -2.97
C TRP A 53 -14.09 -1.25 -1.95
N MET A 54 -14.53 -1.59 -0.74
CA MET A 54 -13.63 -2.12 0.28
C MET A 54 -12.99 -3.44 -0.17
N TYR A 55 -13.77 -4.35 -0.75
CA TYR A 55 -13.23 -5.63 -1.22
C TYR A 55 -12.38 -5.45 -2.48
N ILE A 56 -12.72 -4.52 -3.36
CA ILE A 56 -11.87 -4.18 -4.51
C ILE A 56 -10.51 -3.68 -4.03
N ALA A 57 -10.50 -2.76 -3.08
CA ALA A 57 -9.26 -2.25 -2.52
C ALA A 57 -8.43 -3.36 -1.86
N GLY A 58 -9.08 -4.25 -1.12
CA GLY A 58 -8.41 -5.40 -0.51
C GLY A 58 -7.79 -6.33 -1.55
N GLY A 59 -8.48 -6.56 -2.65
CA GLY A 59 -7.97 -7.38 -3.75
C GLY A 59 -6.75 -6.74 -4.41
N ILE A 60 -6.82 -5.43 -4.67
CA ILE A 60 -5.69 -4.68 -5.24
C ILE A 60 -4.50 -4.77 -4.29
N GLU A 61 -4.71 -4.54 -3.00
CA GLU A 61 -3.64 -4.58 -2.00
C GLU A 61 -3.01 -5.96 -1.91
N THR A 62 -3.80 -7.02 -2.05
CA THR A 62 -3.28 -8.39 -2.06
C THR A 62 -2.34 -8.61 -3.24
N LEU A 63 -2.74 -8.17 -4.43
CA LEU A 63 -1.90 -8.28 -5.62
C LEU A 63 -0.62 -7.44 -5.49
N LEU A 64 -0.73 -6.24 -4.95
CA LEU A 64 0.43 -5.38 -4.71
C LEU A 64 1.39 -6.03 -3.71
N THR A 65 0.87 -6.62 -2.65
CA THR A 65 1.68 -7.32 -1.65
C THR A 65 2.45 -8.47 -2.30
N ILE A 66 1.77 -9.30 -3.07
CA ILE A 66 2.42 -10.44 -3.73
C ILE A 66 3.52 -9.94 -4.67
N GLY A 67 3.23 -8.96 -5.50
CA GLY A 67 4.21 -8.41 -6.45
C GLY A 67 5.42 -7.81 -5.75
N LEU A 68 5.20 -7.03 -4.71
CA LEU A 68 6.29 -6.37 -3.99
C LEU A 68 7.13 -7.36 -3.18
N VAL A 69 6.50 -8.30 -2.47
CA VAL A 69 7.24 -9.27 -1.66
C VAL A 69 8.08 -10.17 -2.54
N LEU A 70 7.54 -10.63 -3.66
CA LEU A 70 8.28 -11.52 -4.58
C LEU A 70 9.20 -10.77 -5.54
N GLY A 71 9.05 -9.47 -5.66
CA GLY A 71 9.86 -8.69 -6.58
C GLY A 71 9.48 -8.86 -8.04
N ILE A 72 8.19 -9.06 -8.32
CA ILE A 72 7.67 -9.24 -9.68
C ILE A 72 7.31 -7.86 -10.24
N TYR A 73 7.90 -7.48 -11.38
CA TYR A 73 7.64 -6.20 -12.04
C TYR A 73 7.71 -5.01 -11.08
N THR A 74 8.71 -5.00 -10.22
CA THR A 74 8.82 -4.09 -9.07
C THR A 74 8.54 -2.62 -9.41
N PRO A 75 9.15 -2.02 -10.46
CA PRO A 75 8.92 -0.59 -10.71
C PRO A 75 7.45 -0.28 -11.02
N TYR A 76 6.79 -1.16 -11.77
CA TYR A 76 5.39 -0.94 -12.13
C TYR A 76 4.46 -1.20 -10.95
N VAL A 77 4.71 -2.25 -10.19
CA VAL A 77 3.91 -2.57 -9.00
C VAL A 77 4.07 -1.47 -7.96
N ALA A 78 5.29 -0.99 -7.75
CA ALA A 78 5.54 0.10 -6.81
C ALA A 78 4.85 1.40 -7.25
N ALA A 79 4.84 1.71 -8.54
CA ALA A 79 4.13 2.89 -9.06
C ALA A 79 2.62 2.77 -8.82
N ILE A 80 2.05 1.59 -9.08
CA ILE A 80 0.62 1.35 -8.82
C ILE A 80 0.32 1.45 -7.32
N ALA A 81 1.21 0.92 -6.48
CA ALA A 81 1.07 1.02 -5.03
C ALA A 81 1.06 2.48 -4.58
N ALA A 82 1.93 3.31 -5.16
CA ALA A 82 1.97 4.74 -4.84
C ALA A 82 0.65 5.42 -5.21
N ILE A 83 0.09 5.11 -6.37
CA ILE A 83 -1.20 5.65 -6.80
C ILE A 83 -2.30 5.19 -5.84
N HIS A 84 -2.31 3.92 -5.48
CA HIS A 84 -3.29 3.37 -4.54
C HIS A 84 -3.22 4.09 -3.19
N LEU A 85 -2.01 4.30 -2.68
CA LEU A 85 -1.81 4.99 -1.40
C LEU A 85 -2.17 6.47 -1.48
N PHE A 86 -1.96 7.10 -2.63
CA PHE A 86 -2.44 8.46 -2.84
C PHE A 86 -3.95 8.53 -2.71
N VAL A 87 -4.67 7.62 -3.36
CA VAL A 87 -6.13 7.56 -3.29
C VAL A 87 -6.58 7.27 -1.85
N ALA A 88 -5.93 6.32 -1.18
CA ALA A 88 -6.25 5.99 0.20
C ALA A 88 -6.01 7.17 1.13
N GLY A 89 -4.91 7.89 0.93
CA GLY A 89 -4.60 9.10 1.70
C GLY A 89 -5.61 10.21 1.46
N ALA A 90 -6.00 10.41 0.20
CA ALA A 90 -7.00 11.41 -0.14
C ALA A 90 -8.35 11.08 0.50
N ALA A 91 -8.75 9.81 0.49
CA ALA A 91 -9.99 9.37 1.14
C ALA A 91 -9.91 9.56 2.65
N THR A 92 -8.78 9.24 3.26
CA THR A 92 -8.58 9.44 4.70
C THR A 92 -8.64 10.93 5.04
N TRP A 93 -8.00 11.77 4.26
CA TRP A 93 -8.06 13.22 4.47
C TRP A 93 -9.50 13.72 4.37
N LYS A 94 -10.25 13.22 3.40
CA LYS A 94 -11.66 13.59 3.23
C LYS A 94 -12.47 13.30 4.49
N VAL A 95 -12.17 12.17 5.16
CA VAL A 95 -12.91 11.73 6.34
C VAL A 95 -12.42 12.42 7.61
N THR A 96 -11.09 12.50 7.81
CA THR A 96 -10.52 12.90 9.11
C THR A 96 -9.99 14.32 9.12
N LYS A 97 -9.50 14.85 8.00
CA LYS A 97 -8.84 16.16 7.90
C LYS A 97 -7.66 16.29 8.88
N LYS A 98 -6.95 15.21 9.16
CA LYS A 98 -5.86 15.19 10.14
C LYS A 98 -4.57 14.69 9.51
N TRP A 99 -3.44 15.24 9.95
CA TRP A 99 -2.12 14.87 9.49
C TRP A 99 -1.53 13.74 10.33
N ILE A 100 -1.56 13.88 11.66
CA ILE A 100 -0.88 12.96 12.57
C ILE A 100 -1.62 11.62 12.61
N TRP A 101 -0.90 10.53 12.30
CA TRP A 101 -1.51 9.21 12.11
C TRP A 101 -2.19 8.69 13.38
N VAL A 102 -1.65 8.99 14.57
CA VAL A 102 -2.18 8.48 15.84
C VAL A 102 -3.62 8.95 16.12
N ILE A 103 -4.01 10.06 15.51
CA ILE A 103 -5.38 10.57 15.63
C ILE A 103 -6.16 10.44 14.32
N GLY A 104 -5.78 9.46 13.50
CA GLY A 104 -6.45 9.16 12.25
C GLY A 104 -5.93 9.91 11.04
N GLY A 105 -4.74 10.50 11.12
CA GLY A 105 -4.18 11.32 10.06
C GLY A 105 -3.51 10.53 8.94
N ILE A 106 -3.05 11.26 7.94
CA ILE A 106 -2.58 10.69 6.67
C ILE A 106 -1.06 10.61 6.56
N GLU A 107 -0.31 11.03 7.58
CA GLU A 107 1.15 11.08 7.41
C GLU A 107 1.75 9.72 7.07
N TYR A 108 1.19 8.62 7.62
CA TYR A 108 1.69 7.28 7.31
C TYR A 108 1.45 6.93 5.84
N CYS A 109 0.30 7.32 5.28
CA CYS A 109 0.02 7.09 3.86
C CYS A 109 0.95 7.89 2.98
N VAL A 110 1.24 9.14 3.34
CA VAL A 110 2.14 10.00 2.59
C VAL A 110 3.56 9.43 2.62
N PHE A 111 4.05 9.07 3.80
CA PHE A 111 5.38 8.47 3.93
C PHE A 111 5.48 7.19 3.09
N TRP A 112 4.50 6.32 3.22
CA TRP A 112 4.45 5.04 2.52
C TRP A 112 4.34 5.24 1.00
N MET A 113 3.51 6.17 0.55
CA MET A 113 3.39 6.53 -0.85
C MET A 113 4.74 7.00 -1.41
N LEU A 114 5.42 7.87 -0.68
CA LEU A 114 6.73 8.38 -1.10
C LEU A 114 7.78 7.27 -1.13
N ALA A 115 7.71 6.32 -0.19
CA ALA A 115 8.58 5.15 -0.20
C ALA A 115 8.34 4.31 -1.46
N CYS A 116 7.09 4.13 -1.87
CA CYS A 116 6.77 3.40 -3.10
C CYS A 116 7.23 4.16 -4.35
N VAL A 117 7.10 5.49 -4.35
CA VAL A 117 7.63 6.32 -5.45
C VAL A 117 9.14 6.15 -5.55
N ALA A 118 9.85 6.23 -4.42
CA ALA A 118 11.30 6.05 -4.40
C ALA A 118 11.69 4.67 -4.91
N LEU A 119 10.97 3.63 -4.49
CA LEU A 119 11.22 2.27 -4.95
C LEU A 119 11.03 2.15 -6.46
N ALA A 120 9.95 2.73 -6.99
CA ALA A 120 9.70 2.71 -8.42
C ALA A 120 10.83 3.39 -9.19
N MET A 121 11.30 4.53 -8.71
CA MET A 121 12.39 5.26 -9.34
C MET A 121 13.71 4.48 -9.30
N LEU A 122 14.01 3.85 -8.15
CA LEU A 122 15.24 3.08 -7.97
C LEU A 122 15.28 1.83 -8.85
N THR A 123 14.14 1.26 -9.17
CA THR A 123 14.04 0.00 -9.91
C THR A 123 13.54 0.19 -11.33
N TRP A 124 13.27 1.43 -11.74
CA TRP A 124 12.77 1.71 -13.10
C TRP A 124 13.78 1.29 -14.16
N PRO A 125 13.34 0.63 -15.23
CA PRO A 125 14.25 0.24 -16.31
C PRO A 125 14.88 1.47 -16.98
N LYS A 126 16.16 1.36 -17.26
CA LYS A 126 16.91 2.43 -17.95
C LYS A 126 17.15 2.12 -19.41
#